data_1e3db89871e48ff4390a37853f08e733
#
_entry.id   1e3db89871e48ff4390a37853f08e733
#
_cell.length_a   1.000
_cell.length_b   1.000
_cell.length_c   1.000
_cell.angle_alpha   90.00
_cell.angle_beta   90.00
_cell.angle_gamma   90.00
#
_symmetry.space_group_name_H-M   'P 1'
#
loop_
_entity.id
_entity.type
_entity.pdbx_description
1 polymer ?
#
loop_
_entity_poly.entity_id
_entity_poly.type
_entity_poly.pdbx_seq_one_letter_code
_entity_poly.pdbx_strand_id
1 'polypeptide(L)'
;MTSLLDLPEEIQVLILSKLDATSICSASLTCHHLHHLANEEEVWIALAKRLHRVDLHVSDSFSPRQFYKAWLHGLGPLLGLWQRTDLRYYSSLVRVTFKEQAIHVDLVSGQKLDKPLKVTPLLRAKAERGR
;
A
#
# COMPACT_ATOMS: atom_id res chain seq x y z
N MET A 1 29.50 4.09 23.29
CA MET A 1 28.44 4.64 22.42
C MET A 1 27.52 3.52 21.97
N THR A 2 26.21 3.68 22.19
CA THR A 2 25.21 2.74 21.71
C THR A 2 24.91 3.07 20.23
N SER A 3 25.08 2.10 19.34
CA SER A 3 24.70 2.29 17.93
C SER A 3 23.36 1.64 17.64
N LEU A 4 22.76 1.95 16.50
CA LEU A 4 21.54 1.32 16.03
C LEU A 4 21.68 -0.21 15.98
N LEU A 5 22.86 -0.70 15.60
CA LEU A 5 23.13 -2.14 15.47
C LEU A 5 23.25 -2.86 16.80
N ASP A 6 23.40 -2.13 17.92
CA ASP A 6 23.45 -2.71 19.27
C ASP A 6 22.05 -3.00 19.85
N LEU A 7 20.99 -2.52 19.21
CA LEU A 7 19.62 -2.75 19.63
C LEU A 7 19.14 -4.16 19.23
N PRO A 8 18.16 -4.73 19.97
CA PRO A 8 17.51 -5.95 19.52
C PRO A 8 16.95 -5.82 18.13
N GLU A 9 16.96 -6.92 17.39
CA GLU A 9 16.57 -6.96 15.98
C GLU A 9 15.10 -6.49 15.80
N GLU A 10 14.22 -6.86 16.72
CA GLU A 10 12.81 -6.44 16.72
C GLU A 10 12.66 -4.91 16.79
N ILE A 11 13.52 -4.26 17.58
CA ILE A 11 13.52 -2.79 17.67
C ILE A 11 14.06 -2.16 16.40
N GLN A 12 15.06 -2.76 15.77
CA GLN A 12 15.59 -2.29 14.50
C GLN A 12 14.53 -2.38 13.39
N VAL A 13 13.80 -3.49 13.32
CA VAL A 13 12.66 -3.66 12.40
C VAL A 13 11.57 -2.60 12.65
N LEU A 14 11.26 -2.36 13.91
CA LEU A 14 10.29 -1.33 14.29
C LEU A 14 10.73 0.07 13.83
N ILE A 15 12.00 0.41 14.00
CA ILE A 15 12.55 1.68 13.54
C ILE A 15 12.45 1.80 12.01
N LEU A 16 12.87 0.76 11.27
CA LEU A 16 12.76 0.74 9.81
C LEU A 16 11.32 0.90 9.34
N SER A 17 10.37 0.28 10.04
CA SER A 17 8.95 0.39 9.69
C SER A 17 8.37 1.80 9.84
N LYS A 18 9.07 2.70 10.55
CA LYS A 18 8.69 4.11 10.72
C LYS A 18 9.24 5.02 9.62
N LEU A 19 10.15 4.53 8.81
CA LEU A 19 10.74 5.28 7.70
C LEU A 19 9.85 5.19 6.45
N ASP A 20 10.06 6.10 5.51
CA ASP A 20 9.46 5.99 4.18
C ASP A 20 10.23 4.98 3.31
N ALA A 21 9.66 4.59 2.18
CA ALA A 21 10.26 3.58 1.30
C ALA A 21 11.64 3.98 0.79
N THR A 22 11.83 5.24 0.46
CA THR A 22 13.12 5.77 -0.03
C THR A 22 14.20 5.65 1.05
N SER A 23 13.88 6.02 2.30
CA SER A 23 14.80 5.93 3.43
C SER A 23 15.13 4.48 3.79
N ILE A 24 14.16 3.57 3.72
CA ILE A 24 14.40 2.13 3.92
C ILE A 24 15.38 1.60 2.87
N CYS A 25 15.18 1.95 1.62
CA CYS A 25 16.09 1.56 0.54
C CYS A 25 17.50 2.13 0.73
N SER A 26 17.61 3.38 1.17
CA SER A 26 18.90 4.00 1.47
C SER A 26 19.61 3.30 2.63
N ALA A 27 18.88 2.97 3.70
CA ALA A 27 19.43 2.21 4.83
C ALA A 27 19.90 0.82 4.40
N SER A 28 19.22 0.16 3.48
CA SER A 28 19.61 -1.16 2.97
C SER A 28 20.95 -1.15 2.24
N LEU A 29 21.41 0.00 1.77
CA LEU A 29 22.68 0.14 1.07
C LEU A 29 23.86 0.38 2.01
N THR A 30 23.63 0.58 3.30
CA THR A 30 24.69 0.93 4.27
C THR A 30 25.49 -0.27 4.75
N CYS A 31 24.84 -1.40 5.05
CA CYS A 31 25.49 -2.63 5.49
C CYS A 31 24.61 -3.86 5.24
N HIS A 32 25.22 -5.04 5.29
CA HIS A 32 24.52 -6.32 5.06
C HIS A 32 23.40 -6.57 6.06
N HIS A 33 23.61 -6.21 7.32
CA HIS A 33 22.61 -6.41 8.37
C HIS A 33 21.34 -5.59 8.10
N LEU A 34 21.48 -4.30 7.81
CA LEU A 34 20.33 -3.45 7.47
C LEU A 34 19.72 -3.82 6.13
N HIS A 35 20.49 -4.30 5.17
CA HIS A 35 19.97 -4.85 3.92
C HIS A 35 19.06 -6.04 4.18
N HIS A 36 19.48 -6.97 5.04
CA HIS A 36 18.67 -8.11 5.42
C HIS A 36 17.35 -7.69 6.09
N LEU A 37 17.43 -6.79 7.08
CA LEU A 37 16.25 -6.30 7.80
C LEU A 37 15.30 -5.50 6.88
N ALA A 38 15.84 -4.70 5.97
CA ALA A 38 15.04 -3.93 5.02
C ALA A 38 14.30 -4.81 4.00
N ASN A 39 14.68 -6.07 3.86
CA ASN A 39 13.99 -7.04 3.01
C ASN A 39 12.96 -7.88 3.77
N GLU A 40 12.82 -7.69 5.10
CA GLU A 40 11.79 -8.36 5.89
C GLU A 40 10.40 -7.89 5.45
N GLU A 41 9.51 -8.85 5.23
CA GLU A 41 8.13 -8.55 4.80
C GLU A 41 7.38 -7.69 5.83
N GLU A 42 7.66 -7.88 7.12
CA GLU A 42 7.03 -7.13 8.22
C GLU A 42 7.23 -5.61 8.09
N VAL A 43 8.40 -5.17 7.65
CA VAL A 43 8.70 -3.74 7.45
C VAL A 43 7.75 -3.15 6.41
N TRP A 44 7.54 -3.85 5.31
CA TRP A 44 6.69 -3.38 4.21
C TRP A 44 5.21 -3.48 4.52
N ILE A 45 4.79 -4.50 5.28
CA ILE A 45 3.42 -4.62 5.79
C ILE A 45 3.10 -3.43 6.72
N ALA A 46 3.98 -3.13 7.67
CA ALA A 46 3.81 -2.02 8.59
C ALA A 46 3.80 -0.66 7.86
N LEU A 47 4.66 -0.50 6.86
CA LEU A 47 4.72 0.71 6.05
C LEU A 47 3.43 0.93 5.24
N ALA A 48 2.92 -0.12 4.61
CA ALA A 48 1.68 -0.05 3.84
C ALA A 48 0.49 0.33 4.74
N LYS A 49 0.41 -0.27 5.91
CA LYS A 49 -0.65 0.04 6.88
C LYS A 49 -0.57 1.48 7.38
N ARG A 50 0.63 1.96 7.68
CA ARG A 50 0.85 3.30 8.22
C ARG A 50 0.58 4.40 7.20
N LEU A 51 1.11 4.27 5.98
CA LEU A 51 1.05 5.33 4.96
C LEU A 51 -0.21 5.27 4.10
N HIS A 52 -0.68 4.07 3.80
CA HIS A 52 -1.78 3.86 2.85
C HIS A 52 -3.01 3.21 3.46
N ARG A 53 -2.94 2.81 4.74
CA ARG A 53 -4.01 2.09 5.46
C ARG A 53 -4.42 0.81 4.74
N VAL A 54 -3.46 0.13 4.15
CA VAL A 54 -3.64 -1.11 3.41
C VAL A 54 -3.08 -2.26 4.24
N ASP A 55 -3.89 -3.30 4.46
CA ASP A 55 -3.48 -4.51 5.15
C ASP A 55 -2.96 -5.53 4.13
N LEU A 56 -1.67 -5.84 4.23
CA LEU A 56 -1.01 -6.82 3.37
C LEU A 56 -0.69 -8.09 4.17
N HIS A 57 -0.78 -9.23 3.52
CA HIS A 57 -0.46 -10.54 4.11
C HIS A 57 0.48 -11.32 3.19
N VAL A 58 1.43 -12.01 3.80
CA VAL A 58 2.34 -12.88 3.07
C VAL A 58 1.61 -14.15 2.66
N SER A 59 1.77 -14.54 1.40
CA SER A 59 1.30 -15.84 0.89
C SER A 59 2.28 -16.37 -0.16
N ASP A 60 2.11 -17.62 -0.56
CA ASP A 60 2.98 -18.24 -1.56
C ASP A 60 3.00 -17.50 -2.90
N SER A 61 1.87 -16.87 -3.24
CA SER A 61 1.69 -16.14 -4.49
C SER A 61 1.83 -14.63 -4.34
N PHE A 62 2.06 -14.12 -3.13
CA PHE A 62 2.03 -12.69 -2.86
C PHE A 62 3.11 -12.28 -1.87
N SER A 63 3.98 -11.34 -2.27
CA SER A 63 4.98 -10.71 -1.42
C SER A 63 4.62 -9.25 -1.18
N PRO A 64 4.33 -8.85 0.09
CA PRO A 64 4.07 -7.45 0.42
C PRO A 64 5.18 -6.49 -0.01
N ARG A 65 6.44 -6.89 0.14
CA ARG A 65 7.60 -6.09 -0.27
C ARG A 65 7.60 -5.81 -1.78
N GLN A 66 7.41 -6.85 -2.58
CA GLN A 66 7.37 -6.72 -4.04
C GLN A 66 6.16 -5.91 -4.49
N PHE A 67 5.01 -6.15 -3.88
CA PHE A 67 3.79 -5.38 -4.16
C PHE A 67 3.97 -3.90 -3.82
N TYR A 68 4.54 -3.60 -2.65
CA TYR A 68 4.77 -2.22 -2.25
C TYR A 68 5.68 -1.50 -3.26
N LYS A 69 6.81 -2.11 -3.61
CA LYS A 69 7.79 -1.52 -4.53
C LYS A 69 7.23 -1.35 -5.95
N ALA A 70 6.49 -2.34 -6.44
CA ALA A 70 5.98 -2.34 -7.80
C ALA A 70 4.72 -1.49 -7.99
N TRP A 71 3.85 -1.46 -6.99
CA TRP A 71 2.51 -0.90 -7.12
C TRP A 71 2.19 0.19 -6.11
N LEU A 72 2.32 -0.10 -4.83
CA LEU A 72 1.78 0.76 -3.78
C LEU A 72 2.58 2.06 -3.64
N HIS A 73 3.88 2.03 -3.85
CA HIS A 73 4.72 3.23 -3.81
C HIS A 73 4.28 4.27 -4.85
N GLY A 74 3.96 3.83 -6.06
CA GLY A 74 3.48 4.71 -7.13
C GLY A 74 1.98 4.99 -7.08
N LEU A 75 1.17 3.97 -6.79
CA LEU A 75 -0.29 4.04 -6.87
C LEU A 75 -0.95 4.35 -5.52
N GLY A 76 -0.22 4.26 -4.42
CA GLY A 76 -0.77 4.53 -3.09
C GLY A 76 -1.48 5.87 -2.97
N PRO A 77 -0.93 6.97 -3.50
CA PRO A 77 -1.62 8.27 -3.50
C PRO A 77 -2.94 8.28 -4.26
N LEU A 78 -3.18 7.32 -5.15
CA LEU A 78 -4.44 7.20 -5.90
C LEU A 78 -5.54 6.49 -5.12
N LEU A 79 -5.22 5.82 -4.00
CA LEU A 79 -6.22 5.18 -3.16
C LEU A 79 -7.13 6.24 -2.53
N GLY A 80 -8.43 6.01 -2.56
CA GLY A 80 -9.42 6.91 -1.99
C GLY A 80 -10.59 7.19 -2.91
N LEU A 81 -11.28 8.29 -2.62
CA LEU A 81 -12.41 8.77 -3.39
C LEU A 81 -12.00 9.96 -4.25
N TRP A 82 -12.32 9.90 -5.52
CA TRP A 82 -12.02 10.93 -6.51
C TRP A 82 -13.29 11.46 -7.13
N GLN A 83 -13.39 12.78 -7.20
CA GLN A 83 -14.52 13.46 -7.85
C GLN A 83 -14.09 13.95 -9.23
N ARG A 84 -14.99 13.82 -10.20
CA ARG A 84 -14.80 14.46 -11.51
C ARG A 84 -14.89 15.97 -11.37
N THR A 85 -13.98 16.68 -12.03
CA THR A 85 -14.02 18.14 -12.11
C THR A 85 -14.98 18.66 -13.17
N ASP A 86 -15.53 17.77 -14.00
CA ASP A 86 -16.56 18.11 -14.99
C ASP A 86 -17.88 18.35 -14.29
N LEU A 87 -18.36 19.60 -14.34
CA LEU A 87 -19.54 20.07 -13.63
C LEU A 87 -20.86 19.48 -14.09
N ARG A 88 -20.86 18.67 -15.14
CA ARG A 88 -22.09 18.11 -15.71
C ARG A 88 -22.66 16.91 -14.95
N TYR A 89 -21.83 16.28 -14.08
CA TYR A 89 -22.22 15.04 -13.39
C TYR A 89 -21.81 15.07 -11.93
N TYR A 90 -22.64 15.68 -11.09
CA TYR A 90 -22.37 15.82 -9.66
C TYR A 90 -22.52 14.53 -8.83
N SER A 91 -23.03 13.46 -9.42
CA SER A 91 -23.49 12.32 -8.65
C SER A 91 -22.55 11.10 -8.69
N SER A 92 -21.40 11.22 -9.32
CA SER A 92 -20.50 10.06 -9.50
C SER A 92 -19.13 10.33 -8.92
N LEU A 93 -18.66 9.40 -8.10
CA LEU A 93 -17.30 9.36 -7.54
C LEU A 93 -16.59 8.12 -8.05
N VAL A 94 -15.29 8.23 -8.22
CA VAL A 94 -14.43 7.08 -8.51
C VAL A 94 -13.77 6.67 -7.20
N ARG A 95 -13.94 5.42 -6.81
CA ARG A 95 -13.32 4.86 -5.61
C ARG A 95 -12.21 3.90 -6.01
N VAL A 96 -11.00 4.17 -5.53
CA VAL A 96 -9.85 3.28 -5.70
C VAL A 96 -9.55 2.65 -4.35
N THR A 97 -9.64 1.33 -4.27
CA THR A 97 -9.42 0.57 -3.03
C THR A 97 -8.53 -0.63 -3.28
N PHE A 98 -7.89 -1.11 -2.22
CA PHE A 98 -7.16 -2.37 -2.21
C PHE A 98 -7.97 -3.40 -1.43
N LYS A 99 -8.36 -4.49 -2.07
CA LYS A 99 -9.08 -5.62 -1.49
C LYS A 99 -8.62 -6.93 -2.14
N GLU A 100 -8.61 -8.00 -1.37
CA GLU A 100 -8.33 -9.34 -1.90
C GLU A 100 -7.03 -9.39 -2.73
N GLN A 101 -6.00 -8.67 -2.26
CA GLN A 101 -4.70 -8.57 -2.93
C GLN A 101 -4.77 -7.98 -4.35
N ALA A 102 -5.76 -7.13 -4.60
CA ALA A 102 -5.94 -6.45 -5.86
C ALA A 102 -6.36 -4.99 -5.66
N ILE A 103 -6.04 -4.16 -6.64
CA ILE A 103 -6.53 -2.79 -6.71
C ILE A 103 -7.85 -2.80 -7.48
N HIS A 104 -8.88 -2.25 -6.86
CA HIS A 104 -10.21 -2.13 -7.43
C HIS A 104 -10.51 -0.66 -7.72
N VAL A 105 -11.02 -0.39 -8.89
CA VAL A 105 -11.51 0.93 -9.28
C VAL A 105 -13.00 0.79 -9.53
N ASP A 106 -13.80 1.47 -8.71
CA ASP A 106 -15.25 1.40 -8.76
C ASP A 106 -15.84 2.79 -9.04
N LEU A 107 -16.90 2.81 -9.82
CA LEU A 107 -17.73 3.99 -9.96
C LEU A 107 -18.83 3.95 -8.90
N VAL A 108 -18.89 4.96 -8.05
CA VAL A 108 -19.91 5.10 -7.00
C VAL A 108 -20.84 6.21 -7.41
N SER A 109 -22.10 5.89 -7.65
CA SER A 109 -23.10 6.87 -8.06
C SER A 109 -24.30 6.88 -7.10
N GLY A 110 -24.83 8.08 -6.86
CA GLY A 110 -26.07 8.25 -6.13
C GLY A 110 -27.27 7.85 -7.00
N GLN A 111 -28.23 7.25 -6.36
CA GLN A 111 -29.56 7.03 -6.91
C GLN A 111 -30.53 8.02 -6.25
N LYS A 112 -31.76 7.64 -6.05
CA LYS A 112 -32.70 8.42 -5.26
C LYS A 112 -32.33 8.40 -3.77
N LEU A 113 -32.73 9.39 -3.02
CA LEU A 113 -32.43 9.56 -1.58
C LEU A 113 -32.80 8.35 -0.72
N ASP A 114 -33.76 7.57 -1.15
CA ASP A 114 -34.27 6.39 -0.45
C ASP A 114 -33.58 5.08 -0.85
N LYS A 115 -32.61 5.12 -1.77
CA LYS A 115 -31.93 3.95 -2.27
C LYS A 115 -30.45 3.96 -1.91
N PRO A 116 -29.81 2.77 -1.70
CA PRO A 116 -28.38 2.69 -1.46
C PRO A 116 -27.58 3.18 -2.68
N LEU A 117 -26.33 3.55 -2.44
CA LEU A 117 -25.41 3.94 -3.51
C LEU A 117 -25.19 2.78 -4.48
N LYS A 118 -25.20 3.10 -5.76
CA LYS A 118 -24.85 2.12 -6.80
C LYS A 118 -23.33 2.07 -6.97
N VAL A 119 -22.76 0.88 -6.87
CA VAL A 119 -21.35 0.64 -7.10
C VAL A 119 -21.20 -0.19 -8.36
N THR A 120 -20.47 0.36 -9.35
CA THR A 120 -20.20 -0.32 -10.61
C THR A 120 -18.69 -0.57 -10.71
N PRO A 121 -18.21 -1.83 -10.73
CA PRO A 121 -16.81 -2.12 -10.93
C PRO A 121 -16.34 -1.67 -12.31
N LEU A 122 -15.24 -0.92 -12.37
CA LEU A 122 -14.61 -0.46 -13.61
C LEU A 122 -13.37 -1.26 -13.96
N LEU A 123 -12.54 -1.53 -12.96
CA LEU A 123 -11.24 -2.18 -13.16
C LEU A 123 -10.84 -2.95 -11.91
N ARG A 124 -10.21 -4.10 -12.12
CA ARG A 124 -9.53 -4.87 -11.07
C ARG A 124 -8.13 -5.25 -11.57
N ALA A 125 -7.11 -4.77 -10.87
CA ALA A 125 -5.73 -5.15 -11.16
C ALA A 125 -5.18 -5.98 -10.00
N LYS A 126 -4.89 -7.25 -10.27
CA LYS A 126 -4.32 -8.17 -9.29
C LYS A 126 -2.80 -8.19 -9.43
N ALA A 127 -2.11 -7.99 -8.34
CA ALA A 127 -0.67 -8.17 -8.29
C ALA A 127 -0.35 -9.66 -8.18
N GLU A 128 0.32 -10.21 -9.16
CA GLU A 128 0.85 -11.56 -9.10
C GLU A 128 2.35 -11.51 -8.81
N ARG A 129 2.85 -12.54 -8.11
CA ARG A 129 4.29 -12.66 -7.88
C ARG A 129 4.98 -12.83 -9.23
N GLY A 130 5.90 -11.93 -9.54
CA GLY A 130 6.71 -12.02 -10.75
C GLY A 130 7.46 -13.36 -10.80
N ARG A 131 7.46 -13.97 -11.95
CA ARG A 131 8.21 -15.21 -12.20
C ARG A 131 9.71 -14.92 -12.26
#